data_bd0c454494744cddb35b4ee69efe67f4
#
_entry.id   bd0c454494744cddb35b4ee69efe67f4
#
_cell.length_a   1.000
_cell.length_b   1.000
_cell.length_c   1.000
_cell.angle_alpha   90.00
_cell.angle_beta   90.00
_cell.angle_gamma   90.00
#
_symmetry.space_group_name_H-M   'P 1'
#
loop_
_entity.id
_entity.type
_entity.pdbx_description
1 polymer ?
#
loop_
_entity_poly.entity_id
_entity_poly.type
_entity_poly.pdbx_seq_one_letter_code
_entity_poly.pdbx_strand_id
1 'polypeptide(L)'
;CITMTKKTSNSEKLLDKLAALKLKQYSVSKFKRWMISDDDPSWKRPKMDTQVNSFYAAVYEPWRNRIICRTFYITQMWYKKQKEIRIFEVKRQLAGCDKQLVRRIYSGMNGYKCWIYNENRYSWYCENHDEWNKHSIKSYNLAVYNMSYYGYGTVVREDYHILNSEYEVFEMLKNSKYKYSGFEYNSFKLGELFEYLAMYEKHPAVEMISKLGLDYLLKIDLRKFRWSKKGIDIIGIEKKDIPVLKKLRIPINEFKTNKKYIYKLNILEKEDYNQLLRLIEITKNKYANINISKYSFDYFKMQDTSLHTIKDYYRFCEELALPMNHANKYPDDIKKAHDDLMVKIETVKSKEKDEAILKRVNSGLNKLRFADDKYVITPANSSEDLIRESAKLNHCVKTYVDKYAKGDTNIFLVRERENVNEPFYTLELTDNGIKQLRGNNNCKPTNEVVEFINKWANKFKFTGVYVK
;
A
#
# COMPACT_ATOMS: atom_id res chain seq x y z
N CYS A 1 15.89 -7.82 -54.45
CA CYS A 1 15.83 -8.17 -52.99
C CYS A 1 17.12 -7.72 -52.33
N ILE A 2 17.07 -6.54 -51.69
CA ILE A 2 18.21 -6.04 -50.91
C ILE A 2 18.03 -6.61 -49.52
N THR A 3 18.81 -7.63 -49.18
CA THR A 3 18.95 -8.17 -47.83
C THR A 3 19.61 -7.09 -46.99
N MET A 4 18.79 -6.33 -46.23
CA MET A 4 19.29 -5.50 -45.16
C MET A 4 19.91 -6.39 -44.10
N THR A 5 21.21 -6.50 -44.07
CA THR A 5 21.96 -7.05 -42.94
C THR A 5 21.68 -6.17 -41.73
N LYS A 6 20.83 -6.64 -40.81
CA LYS A 6 20.59 -6.00 -39.53
C LYS A 6 21.94 -5.82 -38.82
N LYS A 7 22.39 -4.57 -38.68
CA LYS A 7 23.56 -4.26 -37.83
C LYS A 7 23.25 -4.79 -36.42
N THR A 8 23.88 -5.88 -36.06
CA THR A 8 23.82 -6.42 -34.70
C THR A 8 24.26 -5.35 -33.71
N SER A 9 23.45 -5.08 -32.69
CA SER A 9 23.79 -4.07 -31.69
C SER A 9 25.09 -4.48 -30.96
N ASN A 10 25.80 -3.50 -30.40
CA ASN A 10 27.00 -3.81 -29.60
C ASN A 10 26.69 -4.75 -28.43
N SER A 11 25.46 -4.72 -27.96
CA SER A 11 24.93 -5.62 -26.91
C SER A 11 24.82 -7.06 -27.39
N GLU A 12 24.33 -7.30 -28.60
CA GLU A 12 24.24 -8.66 -29.18
C GLU A 12 25.61 -9.26 -29.42
N LYS A 13 26.56 -8.45 -29.95
CA LYS A 13 27.96 -8.90 -30.13
C LYS A 13 28.63 -9.27 -28.81
N LEU A 14 28.35 -8.54 -27.74
CA LEU A 14 28.85 -8.84 -26.41
C LEU A 14 28.23 -10.11 -25.83
N LEU A 15 26.92 -10.33 -26.05
CA LEU A 15 26.21 -11.54 -25.64
C LEU A 15 26.76 -12.76 -26.37
N ASP A 16 27.03 -12.65 -27.66
CA ASP A 16 27.62 -13.75 -28.45
C ASP A 16 29.03 -14.09 -27.97
N LYS A 17 29.84 -13.08 -27.65
CA LYS A 17 31.15 -13.27 -27.03
C LYS A 17 31.04 -13.96 -25.67
N LEU A 18 30.08 -13.56 -24.85
CA LEU A 18 29.85 -14.18 -23.54
C LEU A 18 29.42 -15.65 -23.69
N ALA A 19 28.64 -15.95 -24.71
CA ALA A 19 28.21 -17.32 -25.01
C ALA A 19 29.35 -18.23 -25.47
N ALA A 20 30.27 -17.69 -26.23
CA ALA A 20 31.43 -18.42 -26.73
C ALA A 20 32.49 -18.69 -25.65
N LEU A 21 32.40 -18.01 -24.48
CA LEU A 21 33.33 -18.23 -23.39
C LEU A 21 33.11 -19.61 -22.76
N LYS A 22 34.16 -20.44 -22.77
CA LYS A 22 34.20 -21.67 -21.96
C LYS A 22 34.52 -21.31 -20.50
N LEU A 23 33.50 -20.79 -19.80
CA LEU A 23 33.68 -20.48 -18.37
C LEU A 23 33.78 -21.75 -17.54
N LYS A 24 34.66 -21.74 -16.56
CA LYS A 24 34.82 -22.81 -15.61
C LYS A 24 33.51 -23.06 -14.88
N GLN A 25 33.04 -24.31 -14.87
CA GLN A 25 31.85 -24.66 -14.09
C GLN A 25 32.19 -24.75 -12.61
N TYR A 26 31.31 -24.25 -11.76
CA TYR A 26 31.44 -24.41 -10.32
C TYR A 26 31.32 -25.88 -9.94
N SER A 27 32.14 -26.29 -8.97
CA SER A 27 32.09 -27.68 -8.50
C SER A 27 30.79 -27.95 -7.74
N VAL A 28 30.18 -29.09 -8.03
CA VAL A 28 28.96 -29.56 -7.36
C VAL A 28 29.14 -29.60 -5.83
N SER A 29 30.34 -29.86 -5.33
CA SER A 29 30.65 -29.88 -3.90
C SER A 29 30.50 -28.54 -3.20
N LYS A 30 30.76 -27.40 -3.89
CA LYS A 30 30.54 -26.06 -3.34
C LYS A 30 29.04 -25.80 -3.09
N PHE A 31 28.20 -26.20 -4.02
CA PHE A 31 26.74 -26.08 -3.88
C PHE A 31 26.16 -27.09 -2.89
N LYS A 32 26.68 -28.34 -2.86
CA LYS A 32 26.24 -29.35 -1.90
C LYS A 32 26.46 -28.91 -0.45
N ARG A 33 27.63 -28.33 -0.13
CA ARG A 33 27.92 -27.84 1.23
C ARG A 33 26.93 -26.75 1.66
N TRP A 34 26.60 -25.89 0.75
CA TRP A 34 25.63 -24.82 1.05
C TRP A 34 24.20 -25.35 1.17
N MET A 35 23.80 -26.33 0.36
CA MET A 35 22.48 -26.99 0.43
C MET A 35 22.25 -27.80 1.71
N ILE A 36 23.29 -28.18 2.42
CA ILE A 36 23.23 -29.03 3.63
C ILE A 36 23.29 -28.17 4.90
N SER A 37 23.58 -26.86 4.82
CA SER A 37 23.59 -26.03 6.01
C SER A 37 22.17 -25.87 6.55
N ASP A 38 21.98 -26.22 7.82
CA ASP A 38 20.69 -26.19 8.50
C ASP A 38 20.21 -24.76 8.86
N ASP A 39 21.02 -23.76 8.58
CA ASP A 39 20.78 -22.38 9.05
C ASP A 39 19.89 -21.54 8.12
N ASP A 40 19.53 -22.05 6.92
CA ASP A 40 18.66 -21.33 6.01
C ASP A 40 17.20 -21.83 6.10
N PRO A 41 16.26 -21.04 6.63
CA PRO A 41 14.86 -21.44 6.78
C PRO A 41 14.17 -21.76 5.45
N SER A 42 14.72 -21.31 4.30
CA SER A 42 14.21 -21.66 2.98
C SER A 42 14.39 -23.14 2.61
N TRP A 43 15.24 -23.86 3.35
CA TRP A 43 15.59 -25.25 3.14
C TRP A 43 14.76 -26.28 3.93
N LYS A 44 13.82 -25.83 4.73
CA LYS A 44 12.95 -26.77 5.46
C LYS A 44 12.16 -27.61 4.47
N ARG A 45 12.39 -28.92 4.51
CA ARG A 45 11.69 -29.91 3.69
C ARG A 45 10.19 -29.70 3.70
N PRO A 46 9.55 -29.60 2.54
CA PRO A 46 8.11 -29.84 2.46
C PRO A 46 7.81 -31.28 2.92
N LYS A 47 6.72 -31.47 3.63
CA LYS A 47 6.30 -32.77 4.17
C LYS A 47 5.86 -33.80 3.10
N MET A 48 5.94 -33.48 1.82
CA MET A 48 5.51 -34.37 0.72
C MET A 48 6.68 -34.88 -0.09
N ASP A 49 6.73 -36.16 -0.33
CA ASP A 49 7.82 -36.88 -0.99
C ASP A 49 8.09 -36.52 -2.46
N THR A 50 7.29 -35.62 -3.04
CA THR A 50 7.36 -35.24 -4.46
C THR A 50 7.83 -33.82 -4.70
N GLN A 51 8.09 -33.02 -3.68
CA GLN A 51 8.50 -31.64 -3.84
C GLN A 51 10.01 -31.49 -4.00
N VAL A 52 10.38 -30.79 -5.05
CA VAL A 52 11.75 -30.44 -5.39
C VAL A 52 12.14 -29.20 -4.57
N ASN A 53 13.19 -29.32 -3.76
CA ASN A 53 13.83 -28.14 -3.19
C ASN A 53 14.67 -27.49 -4.28
N SER A 54 14.33 -26.26 -4.63
CA SER A 54 15.05 -25.52 -5.65
C SER A 54 15.30 -24.08 -5.25
N PHE A 55 16.39 -23.54 -5.73
CA PHE A 55 16.76 -22.14 -5.47
C PHE A 55 17.69 -21.61 -6.56
N TYR A 56 17.90 -20.30 -6.57
CA TYR A 56 18.89 -19.67 -7.40
C TYR A 56 20.12 -19.27 -6.60
N ALA A 57 21.29 -19.53 -7.21
CA ALA A 57 22.55 -19.04 -6.69
C ALA A 57 23.25 -18.18 -7.74
N ALA A 58 23.78 -17.05 -7.32
CA ALA A 58 24.55 -16.14 -8.16
C ALA A 58 26.02 -16.17 -7.73
N VAL A 59 26.89 -16.14 -8.72
CA VAL A 59 28.34 -16.09 -8.49
C VAL A 59 28.95 -15.00 -9.35
N TYR A 60 29.70 -14.12 -8.70
CA TYR A 60 30.52 -13.13 -9.37
C TYR A 60 31.90 -13.71 -9.68
N GLU A 61 32.39 -13.45 -10.88
CA GLU A 61 33.71 -13.90 -11.33
C GLU A 61 34.44 -12.78 -12.09
N PRO A 62 35.78 -12.68 -11.94
CA PRO A 62 36.56 -11.77 -12.76
C PRO A 62 36.52 -12.22 -14.21
N TRP A 63 36.32 -11.29 -15.12
CA TRP A 63 36.36 -11.51 -16.53
C TRP A 63 37.11 -10.37 -17.25
N ARG A 64 38.37 -10.63 -17.64
CA ARG A 64 39.29 -9.60 -18.12
C ARG A 64 39.38 -8.47 -17.08
N ASN A 65 39.14 -7.21 -17.47
CA ASN A 65 39.09 -6.04 -16.58
C ASN A 65 37.66 -5.71 -16.07
N ARG A 66 36.72 -6.66 -16.16
CA ARG A 66 35.32 -6.53 -15.71
C ARG A 66 34.94 -7.66 -14.77
N ILE A 67 33.66 -7.67 -14.38
CA ILE A 67 33.04 -8.71 -13.56
C ILE A 67 31.86 -9.27 -14.35
N ILE A 68 31.68 -10.59 -14.30
CA ILE A 68 30.47 -11.26 -14.75
C ILE A 68 29.74 -11.86 -13.56
N CYS A 69 28.40 -11.94 -13.69
CA CYS A 69 27.56 -12.68 -12.78
C CYS A 69 27.00 -13.89 -13.52
N ARG A 70 27.19 -15.07 -12.95
CA ARG A 70 26.57 -16.30 -13.42
C ARG A 70 25.48 -16.70 -12.44
N THR A 71 24.27 -16.92 -12.93
CA THR A 71 23.14 -17.38 -12.11
C THR A 71 22.85 -18.83 -12.42
N PHE A 72 22.73 -19.62 -11.38
CA PHE A 72 22.47 -21.05 -11.46
C PHE A 72 21.12 -21.34 -10.83
N TYR A 73 20.34 -22.19 -11.48
CA TYR A 73 19.20 -22.86 -10.90
C TYR A 73 19.66 -24.20 -10.33
N ILE A 74 19.45 -24.41 -9.06
CA ILE A 74 19.88 -25.59 -8.33
C ILE A 74 18.62 -26.26 -7.82
N THR A 75 18.47 -27.55 -8.15
CA THR A 75 17.30 -28.30 -7.75
C THR A 75 17.72 -29.63 -7.15
N GLN A 76 17.05 -30.02 -6.08
CA GLN A 76 17.20 -31.30 -5.44
C GLN A 76 15.96 -32.14 -5.74
N MET A 77 16.17 -33.27 -6.45
CA MET A 77 15.12 -34.16 -6.88
C MET A 77 15.33 -35.56 -6.30
N TRP A 78 14.21 -36.24 -6.06
CA TRP A 78 14.23 -37.67 -5.84
C TRP A 78 14.04 -38.38 -7.19
N TYR A 79 15.04 -39.11 -7.59
CA TYR A 79 14.96 -39.96 -8.80
C TYR A 79 15.29 -41.39 -8.42
N LYS A 80 14.41 -42.34 -8.70
CA LYS A 80 14.59 -43.78 -8.42
C LYS A 80 15.07 -44.03 -6.96
N LYS A 81 14.45 -43.39 -5.98
CA LYS A 81 14.81 -43.48 -4.55
C LYS A 81 16.18 -42.86 -4.18
N GLN A 82 16.87 -42.24 -5.10
CA GLN A 82 18.11 -41.52 -4.82
C GLN A 82 17.92 -40.03 -4.91
N LYS A 83 18.63 -39.28 -4.06
CA LYS A 83 18.62 -37.83 -4.01
C LYS A 83 19.61 -37.31 -5.03
N GLU A 84 19.12 -36.68 -6.08
CA GLU A 84 19.92 -36.08 -7.14
C GLU A 84 19.91 -34.57 -7.05
N ILE A 85 21.10 -33.94 -7.18
CA ILE A 85 21.24 -32.49 -7.27
C ILE A 85 21.57 -32.12 -8.70
N ARG A 86 20.73 -31.29 -9.31
CA ARG A 86 20.94 -30.75 -10.65
C ARG A 86 21.24 -29.27 -10.58
N ILE A 87 22.25 -28.83 -11.31
CA ILE A 87 22.75 -27.47 -11.36
C ILE A 87 22.72 -26.99 -12.81
N PHE A 88 21.93 -25.96 -13.07
CA PHE A 88 21.79 -25.41 -14.41
C PHE A 88 22.24 -23.94 -14.41
N GLU A 89 23.14 -23.59 -15.34
CA GLU A 89 23.42 -22.18 -15.56
C GLU A 89 22.29 -21.59 -16.40
N VAL A 90 21.54 -20.64 -15.81
CA VAL A 90 20.35 -20.06 -16.44
C VAL A 90 20.55 -18.64 -16.96
N LYS A 91 21.57 -17.93 -16.45
CA LYS A 91 21.79 -16.53 -16.78
C LYS A 91 23.26 -16.15 -16.66
N ARG A 92 23.73 -15.32 -17.58
CA ARG A 92 25.02 -14.60 -17.46
C ARG A 92 24.78 -13.13 -17.67
N GLN A 93 25.43 -12.31 -16.84
CA GLN A 93 25.38 -10.85 -16.92
C GLN A 93 26.80 -10.30 -16.94
N LEU A 94 27.00 -9.23 -17.71
CA LEU A 94 28.24 -8.49 -17.73
C LEU A 94 28.05 -7.17 -16.98
N ALA A 95 28.94 -6.87 -16.03
CA ALA A 95 28.89 -5.63 -15.29
C ALA A 95 29.08 -4.40 -16.20
N GLY A 96 28.41 -3.32 -15.84
CA GLY A 96 28.53 -2.02 -16.50
C GLY A 96 27.78 -1.88 -17.80
N CYS A 97 26.73 -2.64 -18.00
CA CYS A 97 25.87 -2.50 -19.16
C CYS A 97 24.51 -1.94 -18.75
N ASP A 98 24.11 -0.80 -19.32
CA ASP A 98 22.83 -0.11 -19.09
C ASP A 98 21.60 -1.02 -19.32
N LYS A 99 21.72 -1.86 -20.32
CA LYS A 99 20.78 -2.95 -20.55
C LYS A 99 21.44 -4.16 -19.97
N GLN A 100 20.87 -4.75 -18.98
CA GLN A 100 21.36 -6.01 -18.43
C GLN A 100 21.60 -6.95 -19.60
N LEU A 101 22.86 -7.14 -19.98
CA LEU A 101 23.24 -8.10 -21.01
C LEU A 101 23.06 -9.49 -20.40
N VAL A 102 21.84 -9.96 -20.48
CA VAL A 102 21.45 -11.25 -19.96
C VAL A 102 21.40 -12.20 -21.13
N ARG A 103 22.25 -13.21 -21.13
CA ARG A 103 22.06 -14.37 -21.96
C ARG A 103 21.55 -15.50 -21.13
N ARG A 104 20.44 -16.05 -21.56
CA ARG A 104 19.91 -17.30 -21.05
C ARG A 104 20.74 -18.43 -21.59
N ILE A 105 21.31 -19.23 -20.71
CA ILE A 105 22.02 -20.46 -21.06
C ILE A 105 21.16 -21.59 -20.60
N TYR A 106 20.72 -22.40 -21.54
CA TYR A 106 19.93 -23.58 -21.28
C TYR A 106 20.81 -24.80 -21.56
N SER A 107 21.02 -25.65 -20.58
CA SER A 107 21.54 -26.97 -20.81
C SER A 107 20.43 -27.98 -20.47
N GLY A 108 19.80 -28.50 -21.52
CA GLY A 108 18.90 -29.64 -21.57
C GLY A 108 18.24 -30.10 -20.28
N MET A 109 17.19 -29.39 -19.84
CA MET A 109 16.28 -29.91 -18.82
C MET A 109 15.11 -30.60 -19.53
N ASN A 110 15.24 -31.86 -19.83
CA ASN A 110 14.14 -32.64 -20.34
C ASN A 110 13.02 -32.67 -19.32
N GLY A 111 11.90 -32.03 -19.66
CA GLY A 111 10.64 -32.15 -18.95
C GLY A 111 10.34 -31.12 -17.85
N TYR A 112 11.11 -30.08 -17.67
CA TYR A 112 10.81 -29.04 -16.69
C TYR A 112 10.20 -27.78 -17.31
N LYS A 113 9.11 -27.31 -16.70
CA LYS A 113 8.42 -26.09 -17.08
C LYS A 113 8.99 -24.93 -16.26
N CYS A 114 9.64 -23.97 -16.93
CA CYS A 114 10.09 -22.75 -16.29
C CYS A 114 9.14 -21.62 -16.61
N TRP A 115 8.75 -20.83 -15.61
CA TRP A 115 8.04 -19.58 -15.82
C TRP A 115 9.04 -18.46 -15.88
N ILE A 116 8.85 -17.58 -16.84
CA ILE A 116 9.60 -16.35 -16.94
C ILE A 116 8.64 -15.20 -16.79
N TYR A 117 8.94 -14.35 -15.85
CA TYR A 117 8.23 -13.10 -15.65
C TYR A 117 8.87 -12.02 -16.52
N ASN A 118 8.08 -11.44 -17.40
CA ASN A 118 8.44 -10.22 -18.11
C ASN A 118 7.63 -9.08 -17.50
N GLU A 119 8.20 -7.91 -17.27
CA GLU A 119 7.76 -6.73 -16.50
C GLU A 119 6.24 -6.50 -16.34
N ASN A 120 5.40 -7.15 -17.13
CA ASN A 120 3.94 -7.07 -17.04
C ASN A 120 3.16 -8.32 -17.45
N ARG A 121 3.81 -9.46 -17.73
CA ARG A 121 3.10 -10.68 -18.16
C ARG A 121 3.83 -11.95 -17.74
N TYR A 122 3.08 -12.91 -17.25
CA TYR A 122 3.52 -14.29 -17.06
C TYR A 122 3.49 -15.02 -18.38
N SER A 123 4.59 -15.61 -18.81
CA SER A 123 4.62 -16.51 -19.97
C SER A 123 5.07 -17.90 -19.59
N TRP A 124 4.33 -18.86 -20.07
CA TRP A 124 4.63 -20.29 -19.93
C TRP A 124 5.71 -20.71 -20.93
N TYR A 125 6.74 -21.40 -20.48
CA TYR A 125 7.66 -22.07 -21.35
C TYR A 125 7.38 -23.58 -21.34
N CYS A 126 7.13 -24.15 -22.53
CA CYS A 126 7.14 -25.59 -22.78
C CYS A 126 8.20 -25.84 -23.84
N GLU A 127 8.97 -26.91 -23.70
CA GLU A 127 10.15 -27.20 -24.49
C GLU A 127 9.91 -27.27 -26.04
N ASN A 128 8.67 -27.34 -26.47
CA ASN A 128 8.25 -27.47 -27.85
C ASN A 128 7.71 -26.21 -28.53
N HIS A 129 7.90 -25.01 -27.95
CA HIS A 129 7.41 -23.77 -28.56
C HIS A 129 8.53 -22.96 -29.20
N ASP A 130 8.66 -23.09 -30.54
CA ASP A 130 9.57 -22.28 -31.38
C ASP A 130 9.29 -20.77 -31.35
N GLU A 131 8.12 -20.35 -30.92
CA GLU A 131 7.74 -18.93 -30.81
C GLU A 131 8.51 -18.17 -29.74
N TRP A 132 9.08 -18.85 -28.80
CA TRP A 132 9.78 -18.26 -27.65
C TRP A 132 11.13 -17.65 -28.00
N ASN A 133 11.77 -18.17 -29.01
CA ASN A 133 13.06 -17.66 -29.50
C ASN A 133 12.95 -16.31 -30.20
N LYS A 134 11.75 -15.82 -30.51
CA LYS A 134 11.51 -14.57 -31.25
C LYS A 134 11.30 -13.36 -30.38
N HIS A 135 11.00 -13.50 -29.09
CA HIS A 135 10.75 -12.35 -28.22
C HIS A 135 11.99 -11.93 -27.45
N SER A 136 12.44 -10.74 -27.80
CA SER A 136 13.63 -10.07 -27.32
C SER A 136 13.79 -10.09 -25.80
N ILE A 137 14.99 -10.38 -25.42
CA ILE A 137 15.58 -10.28 -24.10
C ILE A 137 15.50 -8.84 -23.60
N LYS A 138 14.40 -8.48 -22.95
CA LYS A 138 14.31 -7.28 -22.14
C LYS A 138 14.10 -7.74 -20.70
N SER A 139 15.03 -7.37 -19.81
CA SER A 139 15.02 -7.52 -18.35
C SER A 139 14.08 -8.61 -17.80
N TYR A 140 14.65 -9.76 -17.46
CA TYR A 140 13.87 -10.86 -16.88
C TYR A 140 14.20 -11.01 -15.41
N ASN A 141 13.17 -10.92 -14.57
CA ASN A 141 13.21 -11.57 -13.29
C ASN A 141 12.82 -13.04 -13.51
N LEU A 142 13.72 -13.94 -13.15
CA LEU A 142 13.44 -15.36 -13.19
C LEU A 142 12.59 -15.71 -11.97
N ALA A 143 11.32 -16.01 -12.17
CA ALA A 143 10.47 -16.58 -11.14
C ALA A 143 10.42 -18.10 -11.31
N VAL A 144 10.66 -18.83 -10.24
CA VAL A 144 10.41 -20.27 -10.19
C VAL A 144 9.04 -20.49 -9.59
N TYR A 145 8.23 -21.24 -10.31
CA TYR A 145 6.97 -21.71 -9.79
C TYR A 145 7.12 -23.14 -9.29
N ASN A 146 6.86 -23.35 -8.03
CA ASN A 146 6.48 -24.66 -7.54
C ASN A 146 5.06 -24.94 -8.05
N MET A 147 4.95 -25.74 -9.08
CA MET A 147 3.64 -26.22 -9.49
C MET A 147 3.11 -27.17 -8.42
N SER A 148 2.18 -26.72 -7.63
CA SER A 148 1.29 -27.64 -6.94
C SER A 148 0.37 -28.29 -8.00
N TYR A 149 -0.01 -29.53 -7.77
CA TYR A 149 -0.87 -30.36 -8.64
C TYR A 149 -2.21 -29.70 -9.04
N TYR A 150 -2.56 -28.55 -8.48
CA TYR A 150 -3.81 -27.81 -8.68
C TYR A 150 -3.70 -26.52 -9.49
N GLY A 151 -2.60 -26.28 -10.18
CA GLY A 151 -2.53 -25.22 -11.21
C GLY A 151 -2.45 -23.78 -10.70
N TYR A 152 -2.33 -23.53 -9.40
CA TYR A 152 -2.09 -22.19 -8.85
C TYR A 152 -0.63 -22.06 -8.41
N GLY A 153 0.17 -21.39 -9.23
CA GLY A 153 1.56 -21.10 -8.89
C GLY A 153 1.67 -19.95 -7.91
N THR A 154 2.37 -20.16 -6.82
CA THR A 154 2.83 -19.08 -5.95
C THR A 154 4.10 -18.49 -6.55
N VAL A 155 4.13 -17.17 -6.79
CA VAL A 155 5.35 -16.47 -7.18
C VAL A 155 6.25 -16.42 -5.96
N VAL A 156 7.33 -17.18 -5.97
CA VAL A 156 8.38 -16.99 -4.99
C VAL A 156 9.20 -15.78 -5.45
N ARG A 157 9.17 -14.70 -4.68
CA ARG A 157 10.06 -13.56 -4.86
C ARG A 157 11.49 -14.06 -4.76
N GLU A 158 12.29 -13.78 -5.78
CA GLU A 158 13.65 -14.26 -5.90
C GLU A 158 14.56 -13.58 -4.89
N ASP A 159 14.92 -14.28 -3.83
CA ASP A 159 16.13 -13.99 -3.11
C ASP A 159 17.26 -14.80 -3.76
N TYR A 160 18.10 -14.11 -4.53
CA TYR A 160 19.30 -14.73 -5.08
C TYR A 160 20.31 -14.94 -3.95
N HIS A 161 20.71 -16.17 -3.76
CA HIS A 161 21.82 -16.48 -2.86
C HIS A 161 23.14 -16.17 -3.57
N ILE A 162 23.83 -15.15 -3.12
CA ILE A 162 25.13 -14.79 -3.65
C ILE A 162 26.18 -15.64 -2.93
N LEU A 163 26.93 -16.44 -3.68
CA LEU A 163 27.91 -17.37 -3.13
C LEU A 163 29.28 -16.73 -2.80
N ASN A 164 29.51 -15.52 -3.27
CA ASN A 164 30.70 -14.76 -2.91
C ASN A 164 30.49 -14.03 -1.60
N SER A 165 31.53 -13.96 -0.78
CA SER A 165 31.62 -13.01 0.32
C SER A 165 31.80 -11.58 -0.21
N GLU A 166 31.45 -10.58 0.60
CA GLU A 166 31.73 -9.18 0.27
C GLU A 166 33.20 -8.92 0.00
N TYR A 167 34.08 -9.54 0.77
CA TYR A 167 35.51 -9.44 0.58
C TYR A 167 35.95 -9.91 -0.81
N GLU A 168 35.49 -11.09 -1.25
CA GLU A 168 35.83 -11.60 -2.59
C GLU A 168 35.37 -10.63 -3.70
N VAL A 169 34.21 -10.05 -3.55
CA VAL A 169 33.67 -9.08 -4.52
C VAL A 169 34.50 -7.78 -4.51
N PHE A 170 34.88 -7.28 -3.34
CA PHE A 170 35.71 -6.08 -3.25
C PHE A 170 37.10 -6.30 -3.84
N GLU A 171 37.70 -7.47 -3.66
CA GLU A 171 38.97 -7.80 -4.31
C GLU A 171 38.82 -7.88 -5.84
N MET A 172 37.70 -8.41 -6.36
CA MET A 172 37.43 -8.37 -7.81
C MET A 172 37.26 -6.95 -8.32
N LEU A 173 36.57 -6.09 -7.58
CA LEU A 173 36.40 -4.66 -7.93
C LEU A 173 37.76 -3.96 -8.00
N LYS A 174 38.61 -4.12 -7.00
CA LYS A 174 39.98 -3.53 -6.96
C LYS A 174 40.84 -3.93 -8.16
N ASN A 175 40.68 -5.15 -8.65
CA ASN A 175 41.44 -5.71 -9.77
C ASN A 175 40.73 -5.52 -11.12
N SER A 176 39.75 -4.66 -11.22
CA SER A 176 38.98 -4.38 -12.43
C SER A 176 38.94 -2.89 -12.76
N LYS A 177 38.34 -2.54 -13.90
CA LYS A 177 38.08 -1.13 -14.23
C LYS A 177 37.17 -0.39 -13.25
N TYR A 178 36.53 -1.12 -12.34
CA TYR A 178 35.64 -0.60 -11.30
C TYR A 178 36.36 -0.25 -9.99
N LYS A 179 37.69 -0.29 -9.97
CA LYS A 179 38.51 0.02 -8.81
C LYS A 179 38.11 1.30 -8.07
N TYR A 180 37.66 2.28 -8.82
CA TYR A 180 37.26 3.59 -8.28
C TYR A 180 35.74 3.79 -8.26
N SER A 181 34.94 2.74 -8.37
CA SER A 181 33.48 2.87 -8.41
C SER A 181 32.86 3.37 -7.12
N GLY A 182 33.55 3.22 -5.98
CA GLY A 182 33.01 3.61 -4.67
C GLY A 182 31.93 2.67 -4.13
N PHE A 183 31.78 1.49 -4.69
CA PHE A 183 30.75 0.51 -4.25
C PHE A 183 30.90 0.13 -2.77
N GLU A 184 32.12 0.04 -2.26
CA GLU A 184 32.44 -0.27 -0.86
C GLU A 184 31.94 0.79 0.16
N TYR A 185 31.62 1.99 -0.30
CA TYR A 185 31.17 3.12 0.55
C TYR A 185 29.66 3.33 0.53
N ASN A 186 28.91 2.47 -0.11
CA ASN A 186 27.48 2.67 -0.29
C ASN A 186 26.62 1.61 0.43
N SER A 187 25.31 1.83 0.47
CA SER A 187 24.31 0.95 1.07
C SER A 187 23.68 -0.04 0.07
N PHE A 188 24.22 -0.16 -1.12
CA PHE A 188 23.76 -1.14 -2.09
C PHE A 188 24.17 -2.55 -1.65
N LYS A 189 23.24 -3.48 -1.74
CA LYS A 189 23.53 -4.90 -1.47
C LYS A 189 24.32 -5.52 -2.62
N LEU A 190 25.02 -6.62 -2.37
CA LEU A 190 25.75 -7.34 -3.41
C LEU A 190 24.88 -7.72 -4.61
N GLY A 191 23.61 -8.03 -4.41
CA GLY A 191 22.66 -8.29 -5.49
C GLY A 191 22.40 -7.10 -6.42
N GLU A 192 22.65 -5.90 -5.94
CA GLU A 192 22.47 -4.63 -6.67
C GLU A 192 23.79 -4.16 -7.34
N LEU A 193 24.88 -4.92 -7.21
CA LEU A 193 26.21 -4.54 -7.72
C LEU A 193 26.18 -4.13 -9.20
N PHE A 194 25.53 -4.93 -10.03
CA PHE A 194 25.54 -4.68 -11.48
C PHE A 194 24.73 -3.46 -11.88
N GLU A 195 23.65 -3.19 -11.17
CA GLU A 195 22.87 -1.96 -11.32
C GLU A 195 23.73 -0.73 -10.96
N TYR A 196 24.44 -0.79 -9.83
CA TYR A 196 25.33 0.27 -9.41
C TYR A 196 26.49 0.49 -10.42
N LEU A 197 27.13 -0.59 -10.88
CA LEU A 197 28.22 -0.49 -11.85
C LEU A 197 27.75 0.03 -13.21
N ALA A 198 26.52 -0.24 -13.62
CA ALA A 198 25.93 0.34 -14.83
C ALA A 198 25.72 1.86 -14.67
N MET A 199 25.26 2.30 -13.49
CA MET A 199 25.16 3.73 -13.17
C MET A 199 26.55 4.40 -13.19
N TYR A 200 27.55 3.75 -12.60
CA TYR A 200 28.93 4.26 -12.57
C TYR A 200 29.54 4.39 -13.97
N GLU A 201 29.35 3.41 -14.86
CA GLU A 201 29.84 3.49 -16.24
C GLU A 201 29.22 4.64 -17.03
N LYS A 202 27.96 4.91 -16.80
CA LYS A 202 27.25 6.01 -17.43
C LYS A 202 27.60 7.36 -16.83
N HIS A 203 27.78 7.39 -15.52
CA HIS A 203 28.01 8.59 -14.74
C HIS A 203 29.09 8.33 -13.67
N PRO A 204 30.40 8.52 -13.96
CA PRO A 204 31.47 8.27 -13.00
C PRO A 204 31.32 9.05 -11.68
N ALA A 205 30.61 10.18 -11.68
CA ALA A 205 30.32 10.95 -10.49
C ALA A 205 29.49 10.20 -9.42
N VAL A 206 28.92 9.05 -9.75
CA VAL A 206 28.28 8.12 -8.78
C VAL A 206 29.24 7.78 -7.65
N GLU A 207 30.54 7.60 -7.95
CA GLU A 207 31.59 7.40 -6.94
C GLU A 207 31.58 8.50 -5.86
N MET A 208 31.59 9.76 -6.31
CA MET A 208 31.59 10.90 -5.40
C MET A 208 30.33 10.91 -4.51
N ILE A 209 29.16 10.64 -5.08
CA ILE A 209 27.89 10.60 -4.35
C ILE A 209 27.93 9.53 -3.27
N SER A 210 28.48 8.36 -3.59
CA SER A 210 28.65 7.25 -2.63
C SER A 210 29.63 7.62 -1.52
N LYS A 211 30.79 8.16 -1.84
CA LYS A 211 31.77 8.62 -0.85
C LYS A 211 31.26 9.74 0.05
N LEU A 212 30.33 10.57 -0.44
CA LEU A 212 29.65 11.57 0.39
C LEU A 212 28.61 10.94 1.33
N GLY A 213 28.31 9.63 1.22
CA GLY A 213 27.26 8.95 1.98
C GLY A 213 25.83 9.36 1.56
N LEU A 214 25.69 9.78 0.31
CA LEU A 214 24.42 10.18 -0.30
C LEU A 214 23.94 9.17 -1.37
N ASP A 215 24.48 7.98 -1.31
CA ASP A 215 24.20 6.87 -2.23
C ASP A 215 22.71 6.48 -2.30
N TYR A 216 21.95 6.65 -1.22
CA TYR A 216 20.51 6.43 -1.22
C TYR A 216 19.77 7.29 -2.27
N LEU A 217 20.33 8.48 -2.62
CA LEU A 217 19.78 9.34 -3.66
C LEU A 217 19.90 8.72 -5.05
N LEU A 218 20.86 7.84 -5.28
CA LEU A 218 21.00 7.12 -6.54
C LEU A 218 19.79 6.21 -6.80
N LYS A 219 19.17 5.69 -5.74
CA LYS A 219 17.97 4.86 -5.84
C LYS A 219 16.67 5.67 -6.06
N ILE A 220 16.55 6.83 -5.42
CA ILE A 220 15.29 7.57 -5.38
C ILE A 220 15.24 8.79 -6.31
N ASP A 221 16.40 9.39 -6.62
CA ASP A 221 16.48 10.67 -7.31
C ASP A 221 17.38 10.68 -8.55
N LEU A 222 17.79 9.50 -9.06
CA LEU A 222 18.75 9.36 -10.16
C LEU A 222 18.46 10.29 -11.36
N ARG A 223 17.18 10.44 -11.72
CA ARG A 223 16.75 11.26 -12.85
C ARG A 223 16.84 12.78 -12.59
N LYS A 224 17.01 13.19 -11.35
CA LYS A 224 17.04 14.59 -10.91
C LYS A 224 18.46 15.16 -10.87
N PHE A 225 19.48 14.32 -11.04
CA PHE A 225 20.87 14.74 -11.07
C PHE A 225 21.20 15.49 -12.36
N ARG A 226 21.96 16.56 -12.22
CA ARG A 226 22.45 17.39 -13.31
C ARG A 226 23.81 16.90 -13.77
N TRP A 227 23.84 15.74 -14.43
CA TRP A 227 25.07 15.03 -14.82
C TRP A 227 26.05 15.84 -15.67
N SER A 228 25.61 16.92 -16.33
CA SER A 228 26.45 17.86 -17.06
C SER A 228 27.27 18.81 -16.17
N LYS A 229 26.94 18.89 -14.87
CA LYS A 229 27.66 19.70 -13.90
C LYS A 229 28.83 18.95 -13.29
N LYS A 230 29.67 19.63 -12.50
CA LYS A 230 30.82 19.03 -11.80
C LYS A 230 30.63 19.05 -10.29
N GLY A 231 31.26 18.09 -9.61
CA GLY A 231 31.25 18.03 -8.16
C GLY A 231 29.82 18.00 -7.58
N ILE A 232 29.64 18.68 -6.47
CA ILE A 232 28.37 18.69 -5.74
C ILE A 232 27.21 19.37 -6.50
N ASP A 233 27.54 20.19 -7.51
CA ASP A 233 26.54 20.85 -8.35
C ASP A 233 25.71 19.86 -9.15
N ILE A 234 26.18 18.62 -9.31
CA ILE A 234 25.42 17.52 -9.90
C ILE A 234 24.14 17.30 -9.07
N ILE A 235 24.24 17.32 -7.74
CA ILE A 235 23.12 17.13 -6.82
C ILE A 235 22.31 18.44 -6.71
N GLY A 236 22.98 19.58 -6.89
CA GLY A 236 22.38 20.91 -6.79
C GLY A 236 22.02 21.30 -5.35
N ILE A 237 22.95 21.03 -4.44
CA ILE A 237 22.92 21.38 -3.01
C ILE A 237 24.22 22.11 -2.64
N GLU A 238 24.27 22.69 -1.47
CA GLU A 238 25.48 23.29 -0.88
C GLU A 238 26.25 22.28 -0.04
N LYS A 239 27.55 22.50 0.17
CA LYS A 239 28.37 21.60 1.01
C LYS A 239 27.82 21.46 2.43
N LYS A 240 27.26 22.53 3.01
CA LYS A 240 26.63 22.53 4.33
C LYS A 240 25.39 21.63 4.44
N ASP A 241 24.76 21.30 3.30
CA ASP A 241 23.54 20.49 3.26
C ASP A 241 23.86 18.99 3.39
N ILE A 242 25.10 18.58 3.09
CA ILE A 242 25.51 17.15 3.08
C ILE A 242 25.25 16.48 4.43
N PRO A 243 25.71 17.01 5.59
CA PRO A 243 25.49 16.36 6.88
C PRO A 243 24.02 16.18 7.21
N VAL A 244 23.20 17.17 6.86
CA VAL A 244 21.74 17.15 7.10
C VAL A 244 21.08 16.06 6.23
N LEU A 245 21.39 16.03 4.94
CA LEU A 245 20.85 15.02 4.01
C LEU A 245 21.28 13.59 4.40
N LYS A 246 22.52 13.41 4.86
CA LYS A 246 22.98 12.11 5.35
C LYS A 246 22.15 11.59 6.51
N LYS A 247 21.81 12.47 7.44
CA LYS A 247 21.00 12.12 8.61
C LYS A 247 19.52 11.91 8.25
N LEU A 248 18.93 12.85 7.53
CA LEU A 248 17.52 12.82 7.22
C LEU A 248 17.15 11.77 6.14
N ARG A 249 18.07 11.45 5.23
CA ARG A 249 17.87 10.50 4.11
C ARG A 249 16.57 10.76 3.33
N ILE A 250 16.31 12.02 2.98
CA ILE A 250 15.12 12.46 2.25
C ILE A 250 15.46 12.81 0.79
N PRO A 251 14.45 12.78 -0.13
CA PRO A 251 14.64 13.19 -1.52
C PRO A 251 15.13 14.63 -1.66
N ILE A 252 15.92 14.92 -2.72
CA ILE A 252 16.50 16.25 -2.98
C ILE A 252 15.43 17.34 -3.08
N ASN A 253 14.34 17.07 -3.79
CA ASN A 253 13.28 18.06 -3.96
C ASN A 253 12.57 18.37 -2.65
N GLU A 254 12.32 17.33 -1.86
CA GLU A 254 11.71 17.43 -0.54
C GLU A 254 12.58 18.25 0.41
N PHE A 255 13.89 17.99 0.39
CA PHE A 255 14.87 18.80 1.11
C PHE A 255 14.83 20.28 0.69
N LYS A 256 14.90 20.56 -0.62
CA LYS A 256 14.89 21.93 -1.15
C LYS A 256 13.62 22.68 -0.77
N THR A 257 12.47 22.04 -0.85
CA THR A 257 11.18 22.63 -0.48
C THR A 257 11.15 23.00 1.00
N ASN A 258 11.68 22.14 1.85
CA ASN A 258 11.60 22.30 3.30
C ASN A 258 12.88 22.89 3.92
N LYS A 259 13.92 23.16 3.14
CA LYS A 259 15.26 23.60 3.59
C LYS A 259 15.18 24.77 4.60
N LYS A 260 14.34 25.77 4.32
CA LYS A 260 14.15 26.94 5.19
C LYS A 260 13.72 26.52 6.60
N TYR A 261 12.77 25.60 6.69
CA TYR A 261 12.21 25.16 7.97
C TYR A 261 13.16 24.19 8.68
N ILE A 262 13.83 23.29 7.93
CA ILE A 262 14.84 22.39 8.47
C ILE A 262 15.93 23.16 9.22
N TYR A 263 16.48 24.21 8.62
CA TYR A 263 17.49 25.06 9.26
C TYR A 263 16.91 25.95 10.35
N LYS A 264 15.74 26.56 10.14
CA LYS A 264 15.09 27.41 11.14
C LYS A 264 14.78 26.67 12.44
N LEU A 265 14.41 25.40 12.34
CA LEU A 265 14.04 24.56 13.48
C LEU A 265 15.16 23.66 13.96
N ASN A 266 16.34 23.72 13.33
CA ASN A 266 17.50 22.87 13.59
C ASN A 266 17.17 21.37 13.56
N ILE A 267 16.48 20.94 12.49
CA ILE A 267 16.05 19.56 12.33
C ILE A 267 17.21 18.71 11.79
N LEU A 268 17.67 17.76 12.61
CA LEU A 268 18.78 16.87 12.29
C LEU A 268 18.41 15.39 12.35
N GLU A 269 17.26 15.04 12.92
CA GLU A 269 16.82 13.66 13.08
C GLU A 269 15.56 13.40 12.24
N LYS A 270 15.37 12.15 11.80
CA LYS A 270 14.27 11.76 10.94
C LYS A 270 12.90 11.94 11.62
N GLU A 271 12.82 11.68 12.90
CA GLU A 271 11.64 11.85 13.74
C GLU A 271 11.19 13.31 13.75
N ASP A 272 12.12 14.24 13.96
CA ASP A 272 11.84 15.67 13.94
C ASP A 272 11.41 16.15 12.54
N TYR A 273 11.99 15.56 11.50
CA TYR A 273 11.57 15.83 10.14
C TYR A 273 10.13 15.37 9.89
N ASN A 274 9.75 14.20 10.37
CA ASN A 274 8.37 13.72 10.29
C ASN A 274 7.40 14.64 11.04
N GLN A 275 7.82 15.18 12.20
CA GLN A 275 7.03 16.19 12.92
C GLN A 275 6.91 17.51 12.15
N LEU A 276 7.97 17.95 11.44
CA LEU A 276 7.88 19.10 10.55
C LEU A 276 6.84 18.87 9.43
N LEU A 277 6.84 17.71 8.81
CA LEU A 277 5.83 17.37 7.77
C LEU A 277 4.42 17.40 8.34
N ARG A 278 4.24 16.89 9.55
CA ARG A 278 2.97 16.96 10.28
C ARG A 278 2.53 18.41 10.53
N LEU A 279 3.45 19.25 10.98
CA LEU A 279 3.19 20.67 11.20
C LEU A 279 2.82 21.40 9.90
N ILE A 280 3.54 21.12 8.81
CA ILE A 280 3.21 21.65 7.48
C ILE A 280 1.77 21.31 7.08
N GLU A 281 1.33 20.06 7.33
CA GLU A 281 -0.05 19.65 7.06
C GLU A 281 -1.08 20.40 7.93
N ILE A 282 -0.75 20.68 9.18
CA ILE A 282 -1.61 21.47 10.09
C ILE A 282 -1.74 22.92 9.60
N THR A 283 -0.64 23.52 9.13
CA THR A 283 -0.66 24.93 8.64
C THR A 283 -1.49 25.12 7.37
N LYS A 284 -1.91 24.06 6.68
CA LYS A 284 -2.83 24.17 5.55
C LYS A 284 -4.26 24.55 5.97
N ASN A 285 -4.61 24.36 7.22
CA ASN A 285 -5.89 24.80 7.75
C ASN A 285 -5.88 26.33 7.92
N LYS A 286 -6.61 27.02 7.07
CA LYS A 286 -6.66 28.49 7.04
C LYS A 286 -7.37 29.08 8.26
N TYR A 287 -8.38 28.38 8.78
CA TYR A 287 -9.12 28.83 9.97
C TYR A 287 -8.22 28.82 11.21
N ALA A 288 -7.45 27.76 11.41
CA ALA A 288 -6.51 27.65 12.51
C ALA A 288 -5.42 28.74 12.47
N ASN A 289 -5.00 29.13 11.25
CA ASN A 289 -3.96 30.14 11.02
C ASN A 289 -2.69 29.90 11.86
N ILE A 290 -2.18 28.67 11.82
CA ILE A 290 -0.97 28.24 12.51
C ILE A 290 0.25 28.54 11.64
N ASN A 291 1.28 29.14 12.21
CA ASN A 291 2.53 29.42 11.53
C ASN A 291 3.62 28.41 11.94
N ILE A 292 4.55 28.09 11.01
CA ILE A 292 5.72 27.28 11.33
C ILE A 292 6.72 28.11 12.13
N SER A 293 6.82 27.81 13.43
CA SER A 293 7.71 28.44 14.40
C SER A 293 8.28 27.36 15.34
N LYS A 294 9.30 27.71 16.11
CA LYS A 294 9.81 26.81 17.16
C LYS A 294 8.72 26.45 18.15
N TYR A 295 7.93 27.46 18.59
CA TYR A 295 6.81 27.25 19.50
C TYR A 295 5.78 26.24 18.97
N SER A 296 5.26 26.46 17.75
CA SER A 296 4.27 25.54 17.18
C SER A 296 4.85 24.14 16.95
N PHE A 297 6.13 24.04 16.57
CA PHE A 297 6.81 22.77 16.38
C PHE A 297 6.89 21.99 17.70
N ASP A 298 7.38 22.63 18.77
CA ASP A 298 7.52 21.99 20.08
C ASP A 298 6.16 21.64 20.67
N TYR A 299 5.17 22.52 20.55
CA TYR A 299 3.80 22.24 20.98
C TYR A 299 3.24 20.99 20.33
N PHE A 300 3.21 20.89 18.99
CA PHE A 300 2.66 19.72 18.30
C PHE A 300 3.49 18.46 18.46
N LYS A 301 4.79 18.59 18.73
CA LYS A 301 5.67 17.46 19.07
C LYS A 301 5.28 16.84 20.43
N MET A 302 4.85 17.66 21.38
CA MET A 302 4.42 17.20 22.72
C MET A 302 3.01 16.60 22.74
N GLN A 303 2.18 16.88 21.73
CA GLN A 303 0.82 16.36 21.67
C GLN A 303 0.80 14.89 21.23
N ASP A 304 0.47 13.98 22.16
CA ASP A 304 0.34 12.53 21.89
C ASP A 304 -1.03 12.22 21.23
N THR A 305 -1.17 12.68 19.99
CA THR A 305 -2.40 12.43 19.22
C THR A 305 -2.13 12.35 17.72
N SER A 306 -3.09 11.83 16.96
CA SER A 306 -2.96 11.67 15.50
C SER A 306 -3.10 13.02 14.76
N LEU A 307 -2.50 13.11 13.55
CA LEU A 307 -2.72 14.26 12.66
C LEU A 307 -4.21 14.42 12.30
N HIS A 308 -4.94 13.32 12.19
CA HIS A 308 -6.38 13.33 11.91
C HIS A 308 -7.15 14.02 13.03
N THR A 309 -6.92 13.64 14.28
CA THR A 309 -7.53 14.27 15.47
C THR A 309 -7.27 15.79 15.52
N ILE A 310 -6.05 16.22 15.21
CA ILE A 310 -5.71 17.65 15.16
C ILE A 310 -6.48 18.37 14.06
N LYS A 311 -6.57 17.78 12.87
CA LYS A 311 -7.32 18.36 11.75
C LYS A 311 -8.82 18.44 12.07
N ASP A 312 -9.37 17.42 12.71
CA ASP A 312 -10.77 17.39 13.13
C ASP A 312 -11.05 18.41 14.21
N TYR A 313 -10.14 18.57 15.19
CA TYR A 313 -10.26 19.61 16.20
C TYR A 313 -10.44 21.01 15.58
N TYR A 314 -9.56 21.38 14.63
CA TYR A 314 -9.68 22.70 13.98
C TYR A 314 -10.91 22.81 13.08
N ARG A 315 -11.32 21.72 12.42
CA ARG A 315 -12.58 21.68 11.70
C ARG A 315 -13.77 21.88 12.61
N PHE A 316 -13.78 21.29 13.81
CA PHE A 316 -14.82 21.49 14.82
C PHE A 316 -14.83 22.92 15.36
N CYS A 317 -13.66 23.51 15.55
CA CYS A 317 -13.56 24.92 15.91
C CYS A 317 -14.21 25.83 14.82
N GLU A 318 -13.98 25.54 13.55
CA GLU A 318 -14.57 26.26 12.43
C GLU A 318 -16.08 26.07 12.37
N GLU A 319 -16.57 24.83 12.50
CA GLU A 319 -18.00 24.47 12.48
C GLU A 319 -18.78 25.15 13.62
N LEU A 320 -18.14 25.30 14.79
CA LEU A 320 -18.70 26.00 15.94
C LEU A 320 -18.39 27.51 15.97
N ALA A 321 -17.76 28.04 14.92
CA ALA A 321 -17.35 29.44 14.80
C ALA A 321 -16.54 29.95 16.02
N LEU A 322 -15.70 29.12 16.62
CA LEU A 322 -14.92 29.47 17.79
C LEU A 322 -13.80 30.46 17.42
N PRO A 323 -13.59 31.56 18.20
CA PRO A 323 -12.51 32.48 17.91
C PRO A 323 -11.15 31.80 18.06
N MET A 324 -10.28 31.94 17.04
CA MET A 324 -8.94 31.32 17.04
C MET A 324 -7.94 32.18 17.83
N ASN A 325 -8.22 32.40 19.12
CA ASN A 325 -7.27 32.95 20.08
C ASN A 325 -6.16 31.93 20.44
N HIS A 326 -5.22 32.31 21.31
CA HIS A 326 -4.11 31.45 21.68
C HIS A 326 -4.57 30.10 22.30
N ALA A 327 -5.54 30.13 23.20
CA ALA A 327 -6.05 28.95 23.88
C ALA A 327 -6.72 27.95 22.92
N ASN A 328 -7.46 28.44 21.93
CA ASN A 328 -8.09 27.59 20.92
C ASN A 328 -7.11 27.14 19.81
N LYS A 329 -6.01 27.90 19.58
CA LYS A 329 -4.93 27.47 18.69
C LYS A 329 -4.06 26.38 19.32
N TYR A 330 -3.84 26.45 20.61
CA TYR A 330 -2.89 25.64 21.35
C TYR A 330 -3.49 25.19 22.70
N PRO A 331 -4.57 24.39 22.69
CA PRO A 331 -5.12 23.87 23.94
C PRO A 331 -4.10 22.96 24.64
N ASP A 332 -4.08 22.92 25.97
CA ASP A 332 -3.12 22.14 26.74
C ASP A 332 -3.12 20.65 26.32
N ASP A 333 -4.30 20.09 26.07
CA ASP A 333 -4.50 18.74 25.54
C ASP A 333 -5.48 18.82 24.35
N ILE A 334 -4.91 18.71 23.14
CA ILE A 334 -5.70 18.83 21.91
C ILE A 334 -6.64 17.62 21.71
N LYS A 335 -6.30 16.45 22.24
CA LYS A 335 -7.16 15.27 22.17
C LYS A 335 -8.40 15.45 23.02
N LYS A 336 -8.21 15.88 24.26
CA LYS A 336 -9.34 16.19 25.15
C LYS A 336 -10.22 17.30 24.59
N ALA A 337 -9.60 18.38 24.08
CA ALA A 337 -10.33 19.48 23.46
C ALA A 337 -11.12 19.02 22.22
N HIS A 338 -10.57 18.12 21.42
CA HIS A 338 -11.26 17.49 20.28
C HIS A 338 -12.50 16.71 20.76
N ASP A 339 -12.33 15.85 21.77
CA ASP A 339 -13.42 15.01 22.29
C ASP A 339 -14.55 15.88 22.88
N ASP A 340 -14.22 16.94 23.59
CA ASP A 340 -15.18 17.91 24.12
C ASP A 340 -15.96 18.64 23.02
N LEU A 341 -15.29 19.03 21.92
CA LEU A 341 -15.95 19.66 20.77
C LEU A 341 -16.79 18.68 19.96
N MET A 342 -16.35 17.44 19.85
CA MET A 342 -17.12 16.38 19.19
C MET A 342 -18.48 16.19 19.86
N VAL A 343 -18.52 16.11 21.19
CA VAL A 343 -19.77 16.01 21.94
C VAL A 343 -20.67 17.24 21.72
N LYS A 344 -20.08 18.45 21.69
CA LYS A 344 -20.86 19.68 21.43
C LYS A 344 -21.48 19.66 20.02
N ILE A 345 -20.73 19.26 18.99
CA ILE A 345 -21.22 19.16 17.61
C ILE A 345 -22.33 18.13 17.48
N GLU A 346 -22.16 16.95 18.09
CA GLU A 346 -23.20 15.93 18.10
C GLU A 346 -24.47 16.43 18.77
N THR A 347 -24.32 17.16 19.87
CA THR A 347 -25.47 17.77 20.58
C THR A 347 -26.18 18.80 19.70
N VAL A 348 -25.45 19.68 19.00
CA VAL A 348 -26.03 20.69 18.10
C VAL A 348 -26.75 20.00 16.94
N LYS A 349 -26.09 19.03 16.28
CA LYS A 349 -26.67 18.28 15.16
C LYS A 349 -27.90 17.47 15.57
N SER A 350 -27.92 16.93 16.78
CA SER A 350 -29.08 16.21 17.31
C SER A 350 -30.26 17.18 17.50
N LYS A 351 -30.03 18.34 18.11
CA LYS A 351 -31.08 19.35 18.28
C LYS A 351 -31.64 19.85 16.95
N GLU A 352 -30.78 20.15 15.98
CA GLU A 352 -31.21 20.56 14.64
C GLU A 352 -32.07 19.49 13.96
N LYS A 353 -31.68 18.21 14.08
CA LYS A 353 -32.46 17.09 13.56
C LYS A 353 -33.80 16.97 14.27
N ASP A 354 -33.83 17.09 15.60
CA ASP A 354 -35.07 17.02 16.37
C ASP A 354 -36.01 18.16 16.06
N GLU A 355 -35.51 19.40 15.90
CA GLU A 355 -36.28 20.53 15.44
C GLU A 355 -36.87 20.32 14.03
N ALA A 356 -36.07 19.79 13.09
CA ALA A 356 -36.52 19.46 11.75
C ALA A 356 -37.61 18.36 11.77
N ILE A 357 -37.43 17.31 12.56
CA ILE A 357 -38.44 16.24 12.74
C ILE A 357 -39.71 16.84 13.32
N LEU A 358 -39.63 17.60 14.42
CA LEU A 358 -40.79 18.18 15.08
C LEU A 358 -41.54 19.15 14.16
N LYS A 359 -40.83 19.99 13.38
CA LYS A 359 -41.43 20.86 12.39
C LYS A 359 -42.25 20.07 11.36
N ARG A 360 -41.72 18.95 10.85
CA ARG A 360 -42.42 18.08 9.88
C ARG A 360 -43.61 17.39 10.52
N VAL A 361 -43.48 16.90 11.74
CA VAL A 361 -44.55 16.27 12.49
C VAL A 361 -45.74 17.28 12.67
N ASN A 362 -45.41 18.50 13.09
CA ASN A 362 -46.42 19.52 13.31
C ASN A 362 -47.04 20.08 12.03
N SER A 363 -46.28 20.14 10.92
CA SER A 363 -46.79 20.65 9.64
C SER A 363 -47.72 19.68 8.93
N GLY A 364 -47.63 18.38 9.14
CA GLY A 364 -48.45 17.43 8.38
C GLY A 364 -48.56 16.03 8.96
N LEU A 365 -47.46 15.43 9.48
CA LEU A 365 -47.49 14.03 9.86
C LEU A 365 -48.43 13.73 11.04
N ASN A 366 -48.65 14.68 11.93
CA ASN A 366 -49.60 14.55 13.03
C ASN A 366 -51.04 14.33 12.57
N LYS A 367 -51.42 14.82 11.37
CA LYS A 367 -52.75 14.60 10.78
C LYS A 367 -52.97 13.12 10.41
N LEU A 368 -51.90 12.34 10.30
CA LEU A 368 -51.93 10.94 9.95
C LEU A 368 -52.04 10.00 11.16
N ARG A 369 -52.16 10.55 12.35
CA ARG A 369 -52.43 9.75 13.57
C ARG A 369 -53.75 9.04 13.45
N PHE A 370 -53.74 7.78 13.94
CA PHE A 370 -54.95 6.95 13.91
C PHE A 370 -54.91 5.96 15.06
N ALA A 371 -56.06 5.61 15.59
CA ALA A 371 -56.22 4.59 16.59
C ALA A 371 -57.53 3.82 16.37
N ASP A 372 -57.57 2.57 16.74
CA ASP A 372 -58.75 1.78 16.92
C ASP A 372 -58.79 1.25 18.37
N ASP A 373 -59.60 0.25 18.62
CA ASP A 373 -59.77 -0.28 20.00
C ASP A 373 -58.50 -0.94 20.52
N LYS A 374 -57.65 -1.50 19.67
CA LYS A 374 -56.45 -2.28 20.04
C LYS A 374 -55.15 -1.54 19.85
N TYR A 375 -55.04 -0.74 18.75
CA TYR A 375 -53.78 -0.18 18.32
C TYR A 375 -53.82 1.32 18.09
N VAL A 376 -52.65 1.94 18.19
CA VAL A 376 -52.43 3.34 17.80
C VAL A 376 -51.21 3.47 16.91
N ILE A 377 -51.27 4.33 15.89
CA ILE A 377 -50.15 4.69 15.04
C ILE A 377 -49.91 6.20 15.12
N THR A 378 -48.65 6.58 15.37
CA THR A 378 -48.22 7.97 15.49
C THR A 378 -46.90 8.19 14.77
N PRO A 379 -46.60 9.37 14.21
CA PRO A 379 -45.28 9.68 13.70
C PRO A 379 -44.26 9.69 14.86
N ALA A 380 -43.02 9.34 14.57
CA ALA A 380 -41.92 9.56 15.51
C ALA A 380 -41.70 11.08 15.70
N ASN A 381 -41.50 11.54 16.93
CA ASN A 381 -41.38 12.96 17.24
C ASN A 381 -39.94 13.45 17.41
N SER A 382 -38.99 12.55 17.54
CA SER A 382 -37.58 12.88 17.79
C SER A 382 -36.65 11.80 17.25
N SER A 383 -35.36 12.12 17.19
CA SER A 383 -34.30 11.16 16.93
C SER A 383 -34.22 10.10 18.04
N GLU A 384 -34.53 10.48 19.26
CA GLU A 384 -34.56 9.57 20.43
C GLU A 384 -35.62 8.47 20.26
N ASP A 385 -36.80 8.81 19.69
CA ASP A 385 -37.83 7.81 19.37
C ASP A 385 -37.29 6.72 18.46
N LEU A 386 -36.55 7.09 17.40
CA LEU A 386 -35.97 6.11 16.47
C LEU A 386 -34.87 5.27 17.11
N ILE A 387 -34.06 5.88 17.97
CA ILE A 387 -33.01 5.19 18.71
C ILE A 387 -33.62 4.15 19.65
N ARG A 388 -34.68 4.53 20.38
CA ARG A 388 -35.42 3.65 21.29
C ARG A 388 -36.07 2.49 20.57
N GLU A 389 -36.75 2.74 19.43
CA GLU A 389 -37.29 1.70 18.55
C GLU A 389 -36.23 0.70 18.14
N SER A 390 -35.09 1.23 17.64
CA SER A 390 -33.98 0.38 17.21
C SER A 390 -33.44 -0.51 18.32
N ALA A 391 -33.28 0.02 19.53
CA ALA A 391 -32.76 -0.71 20.68
C ALA A 391 -33.75 -1.77 21.18
N LYS A 392 -35.03 -1.43 21.27
CA LYS A 392 -36.06 -2.31 21.83
C LYS A 392 -36.54 -3.40 20.86
N LEU A 393 -36.66 -3.07 19.57
CA LEU A 393 -37.11 -3.98 18.53
C LEU A 393 -35.97 -4.68 17.77
N ASN A 394 -34.71 -4.42 18.13
CA ASN A 394 -33.52 -5.01 17.53
C ASN A 394 -33.53 -4.91 15.99
N HIS A 395 -33.75 -3.69 15.47
CA HIS A 395 -33.72 -3.39 14.04
C HIS A 395 -33.03 -2.04 13.76
N CYS A 396 -32.74 -1.74 12.51
CA CYS A 396 -31.82 -0.65 12.12
C CYS A 396 -32.48 0.73 11.96
N VAL A 397 -33.67 1.00 12.51
CA VAL A 397 -34.40 2.26 12.27
C VAL A 397 -33.65 3.52 12.74
N LYS A 398 -32.72 3.41 13.70
CA LYS A 398 -31.83 4.53 14.09
C LYS A 398 -31.05 5.11 12.93
N THR A 399 -30.74 4.31 11.91
CA THR A 399 -30.01 4.78 10.71
C THR A 399 -30.85 5.66 9.80
N TYR A 400 -32.15 5.76 10.05
CA TYR A 400 -33.07 6.57 9.28
C TYR A 400 -33.26 8.00 9.81
N VAL A 401 -32.65 8.36 10.95
CA VAL A 401 -32.77 9.69 11.58
C VAL A 401 -32.53 10.81 10.56
N ASP A 402 -31.44 10.75 9.80
CA ASP A 402 -31.10 11.78 8.83
C ASP A 402 -32.10 11.87 7.68
N LYS A 403 -32.53 10.73 7.16
CA LYS A 403 -33.55 10.67 6.07
C LYS A 403 -34.90 11.16 6.58
N TYR A 404 -35.25 10.81 7.79
CA TYR A 404 -36.50 11.24 8.40
C TYR A 404 -36.49 12.75 8.67
N ALA A 405 -35.42 13.31 9.21
CA ALA A 405 -35.28 14.74 9.42
C ALA A 405 -35.34 15.54 8.09
N LYS A 406 -34.72 15.05 7.02
CA LYS A 406 -34.71 15.66 5.68
C LYS A 406 -36.03 15.52 4.93
N GLY A 407 -36.85 14.54 5.26
CA GLY A 407 -38.11 14.28 4.58
C GLY A 407 -38.06 13.21 3.50
N ASP A 408 -36.95 12.52 3.34
CA ASP A 408 -36.79 11.45 2.37
C ASP A 408 -37.61 10.21 2.69
N THR A 409 -38.07 10.10 3.95
CA THR A 409 -38.93 9.02 4.45
C THR A 409 -39.79 9.49 5.62
N ASN A 410 -40.84 8.78 5.93
CA ASN A 410 -41.67 9.03 7.09
C ASN A 410 -41.70 7.78 7.97
N ILE A 411 -41.43 7.95 9.28
CA ILE A 411 -41.42 6.84 10.24
C ILE A 411 -42.59 7.00 11.19
N PHE A 412 -43.39 5.94 11.32
CA PHE A 412 -44.52 5.84 12.23
C PHE A 412 -44.29 4.71 13.21
N LEU A 413 -44.75 4.94 14.43
CA LEU A 413 -44.66 4.03 15.57
C LEU A 413 -46.03 3.42 15.78
N VAL A 414 -46.14 2.11 15.72
CA VAL A 414 -47.35 1.35 16.06
C VAL A 414 -47.24 0.84 17.48
N ARG A 415 -48.28 1.05 18.27
CA ARG A 415 -48.33 0.68 19.68
C ARG A 415 -49.60 -0.08 19.97
N GLU A 416 -49.53 -0.96 20.95
CA GLU A 416 -50.72 -1.49 21.60
C GLU A 416 -51.33 -0.40 22.49
N ARG A 417 -52.63 -0.24 22.44
CA ARG A 417 -53.32 0.85 23.15
C ARG A 417 -53.22 0.70 24.69
N GLU A 418 -53.13 -0.53 25.16
CA GLU A 418 -52.90 -0.85 26.57
C GLU A 418 -51.46 -0.55 27.03
N ASN A 419 -50.51 -0.47 26.06
CA ASN A 419 -49.09 -0.29 26.37
C ASN A 419 -48.41 0.69 25.38
N VAL A 420 -48.91 1.91 25.31
CA VAL A 420 -48.47 2.93 24.35
C VAL A 420 -47.03 3.37 24.51
N ASN A 421 -46.37 3.09 25.62
CA ASN A 421 -45.01 3.43 25.89
C ASN A 421 -43.99 2.40 25.37
N GLU A 422 -44.44 1.17 25.09
CA GLU A 422 -43.54 0.12 24.61
C GLU A 422 -43.56 -0.02 23.10
N PRO A 423 -42.39 -0.07 22.44
CA PRO A 423 -42.27 -0.34 21.04
C PRO A 423 -42.91 -1.69 20.64
N PHE A 424 -43.71 -1.66 19.55
CA PHE A 424 -44.40 -2.85 19.08
C PHE A 424 -44.09 -3.12 17.60
N TYR A 425 -44.42 -2.16 16.69
CA TYR A 425 -44.01 -2.20 15.30
C TYR A 425 -43.59 -0.81 14.83
N THR A 426 -42.64 -0.78 13.88
CA THR A 426 -42.21 0.45 13.20
C THR A 426 -42.58 0.37 11.71
N LEU A 427 -43.21 1.43 11.19
CA LEU A 427 -43.66 1.54 9.80
C LEU A 427 -42.84 2.62 9.08
N GLU A 428 -42.35 2.29 7.88
CA GLU A 428 -41.75 3.25 6.95
C GLU A 428 -42.79 3.57 5.83
N LEU A 429 -43.11 4.86 5.71
CA LEU A 429 -43.98 5.40 4.67
C LEU A 429 -43.15 6.30 3.75
N THR A 430 -43.24 6.08 2.45
CA THR A 430 -42.66 6.92 1.40
C THR A 430 -43.75 7.46 0.48
N ASP A 431 -43.39 8.33 -0.46
CA ASP A 431 -44.36 8.85 -1.47
C ASP A 431 -45.03 7.73 -2.27
N ASN A 432 -44.38 6.59 -2.41
CA ASN A 432 -44.91 5.40 -3.09
C ASN A 432 -45.80 4.51 -2.20
N GLY A 433 -46.09 4.93 -0.96
CA GLY A 433 -46.89 4.18 0.00
C GLY A 433 -46.07 3.49 1.09
N ILE A 434 -46.68 2.49 1.73
CA ILE A 434 -46.08 1.74 2.82
C ILE A 434 -44.92 0.87 2.28
N LYS A 435 -43.71 1.19 2.67
CA LYS A 435 -42.52 0.47 2.22
C LYS A 435 -42.23 -0.75 3.08
N GLN A 436 -42.33 -0.60 4.40
CA GLN A 436 -42.11 -1.72 5.33
C GLN A 436 -42.85 -1.51 6.66
N LEU A 437 -43.14 -2.63 7.30
CA LEU A 437 -43.68 -2.70 8.66
C LEU A 437 -42.97 -3.84 9.38
N ARG A 438 -42.23 -3.54 10.44
CA ARG A 438 -41.36 -4.49 11.14
C ARG A 438 -41.52 -4.37 12.65
N GLY A 439 -41.58 -5.53 13.30
CA GLY A 439 -41.56 -5.66 14.75
C GLY A 439 -40.23 -6.16 15.29
N ASN A 440 -40.24 -6.76 16.46
CA ASN A 440 -39.05 -7.25 17.12
C ASN A 440 -38.26 -8.25 16.24
N ASN A 441 -36.92 -8.09 16.20
CA ASN A 441 -36.02 -8.85 15.33
C ASN A 441 -36.43 -8.85 13.85
N ASN A 442 -36.95 -7.73 13.36
CA ASN A 442 -37.49 -7.58 12.01
C ASN A 442 -38.63 -8.55 11.64
N CYS A 443 -39.38 -9.05 12.63
CA CYS A 443 -40.48 -9.95 12.36
C CYS A 443 -41.55 -9.27 11.50
N LYS A 444 -42.30 -10.10 10.75
CA LYS A 444 -43.46 -9.64 9.98
C LYS A 444 -44.63 -9.34 10.93
N PRO A 445 -45.55 -8.44 10.53
CA PRO A 445 -46.71 -8.13 11.33
C PRO A 445 -47.70 -9.31 11.38
N THR A 446 -48.44 -9.36 12.47
CA THR A 446 -49.58 -10.29 12.61
C THR A 446 -50.75 -9.87 11.73
N ASN A 447 -51.68 -10.76 11.47
CA ASN A 447 -52.87 -10.45 10.65
C ASN A 447 -53.68 -9.27 11.24
N GLU A 448 -53.83 -9.21 12.53
CA GLU A 448 -54.54 -8.12 13.22
C GLU A 448 -53.84 -6.76 13.02
N VAL A 449 -52.53 -6.73 13.11
CA VAL A 449 -51.74 -5.50 12.84
C VAL A 449 -51.84 -5.10 11.38
N VAL A 450 -51.85 -6.06 10.45
CA VAL A 450 -52.04 -5.80 9.00
C VAL A 450 -53.46 -5.18 8.76
N GLU A 451 -54.51 -5.72 9.39
CA GLU A 451 -55.85 -5.18 9.30
C GLU A 451 -55.95 -3.74 9.80
N PHE A 452 -55.30 -3.47 10.95
CA PHE A 452 -55.20 -2.12 11.51
C PHE A 452 -54.49 -1.15 10.57
N ILE A 453 -53.35 -1.53 10.00
CA ILE A 453 -52.59 -0.71 9.08
C ILE A 453 -53.36 -0.48 7.77
N ASN A 454 -54.13 -1.47 7.30
CA ASN A 454 -54.97 -1.32 6.12
C ASN A 454 -56.13 -0.35 6.37
N LYS A 455 -56.77 -0.36 7.55
CA LYS A 455 -57.75 0.66 7.95
C LYS A 455 -57.17 2.06 7.93
N TRP A 456 -55.92 2.22 8.48
CA TRP A 456 -55.19 3.47 8.49
C TRP A 456 -54.88 3.95 7.04
N ALA A 457 -54.32 3.06 6.21
CA ALA A 457 -53.95 3.34 4.82
C ALA A 457 -55.19 3.77 3.98
N ASN A 458 -56.30 3.07 4.14
CA ASN A 458 -57.57 3.39 3.45
C ASN A 458 -58.15 4.74 3.87
N LYS A 459 -58.09 5.07 5.19
CA LYS A 459 -58.55 6.37 5.72
C LYS A 459 -57.80 7.54 5.09
N PHE A 460 -56.49 7.41 4.90
CA PHE A 460 -55.65 8.47 4.36
C PHE A 460 -55.33 8.33 2.88
N LYS A 461 -55.94 7.36 2.20
CA LYS A 461 -55.83 7.11 0.75
C LYS A 461 -54.40 6.86 0.28
N PHE A 462 -53.61 6.16 1.05
CA PHE A 462 -52.27 5.74 0.62
C PHE A 462 -52.38 4.68 -0.48
N THR A 463 -51.55 4.82 -1.50
CA THR A 463 -51.41 3.79 -2.54
C THR A 463 -50.59 2.63 -1.98
N GLY A 464 -51.09 1.43 -2.06
CA GLY A 464 -50.43 0.24 -1.55
C GLY A 464 -50.93 -0.15 -0.15
N VAL A 465 -52.01 -0.89 -0.12
CA VAL A 465 -52.46 -1.62 1.05
C VAL A 465 -51.37 -2.67 1.37
N TYR A 466 -50.94 -2.79 2.63
CA TYR A 466 -49.95 -3.79 3.00
C TYR A 466 -50.59 -5.19 2.81
N VAL A 467 -50.28 -5.82 1.67
CA VAL A 467 -50.62 -7.21 1.40
C VAL A 467 -49.44 -8.06 1.80
N LYS A 468 -49.71 -9.18 2.47
CA LYS A 468 -48.72 -10.12 2.97
C LYS A 468 -47.59 -10.45 2.00
#